data_9d3c266fbf8ee6823c1138943f8f31f3
#
_entry.id   9d3c266fbf8ee6823c1138943f8f31f3
#
_cell.length_a   1.000
_cell.length_b   1.000
_cell.length_c   1.000
_cell.angle_alpha   90.00
_cell.angle_beta   90.00
_cell.angle_gamma   90.00
#
_symmetry.space_group_name_H-M   'P 1'
#
loop_
_entity.id
_entity.type
_entity.pdbx_description
1 polymer ?
#
loop_
_entity_poly.entity_id
_entity_poly.type
_entity_poly.pdbx_seq_one_letter_code
_entity_poly.pdbx_strand_id
1 'polypeptide(L)'
;MLDNYSWANGVVQSGQKIIDRGEIVNKQTYNILESLRKESIKRSESIGQKRLILGGQILFVGILILCFMLYLELFRKDYYERKGSLSLLFALIVSYCVITALMVTNNIFNVYILPYAMLPIIIRVFLDSRTAFLTHVITILICSITLRYPHEFILTQIAAGLVAIFSLRELSQRSQLFRTALLVILTYAAIYFAFELISENDLSKLNVSMYIYFIINGVLLLFAYPLLFLLEKTFGLSLIHISEPTRLRCIS
;
A
#
# COMPACT_ATOMS: atom_id res chain seq x y z
N MET A 1 8.74 61.21 1.73
CA MET A 1 9.17 60.71 0.43
C MET A 1 10.24 59.59 0.64
N LEU A 2 9.98 58.62 1.51
CA LEU A 2 10.94 57.53 1.88
C LEU A 2 10.25 56.16 2.07
N ASP A 3 8.99 56.02 1.55
CA ASP A 3 8.21 54.80 1.83
C ASP A 3 8.08 53.81 0.65
N ASN A 4 8.98 53.88 -0.31
CA ASN A 4 8.92 53.02 -1.49
C ASN A 4 10.17 52.14 -1.69
N TYR A 5 10.92 51.87 -0.65
CA TYR A 5 11.83 50.71 -0.68
C TYR A 5 11.02 49.51 -0.28
N SER A 6 10.59 48.73 -1.26
CA SER A 6 10.18 47.35 -1.02
C SER A 6 11.41 46.62 -0.46
N TRP A 7 11.51 46.58 0.87
CA TRP A 7 12.43 45.73 1.59
C TRP A 7 12.24 44.35 1.02
N ALA A 8 13.33 43.74 0.63
CA ALA A 8 13.37 42.46 -0.03
C ALA A 8 12.33 41.52 0.57
N ASN A 9 11.21 41.41 -0.11
CA ASN A 9 10.15 40.47 0.22
C ASN A 9 10.75 39.10 0.11
N GLY A 10 11.20 38.51 1.23
CA GLY A 10 11.38 37.11 1.13
C GLY A 10 12.57 36.44 1.74
N VAL A 11 13.18 36.92 2.79
CA VAL A 11 14.04 36.05 3.61
C VAL A 11 13.24 35.58 4.81
N VAL A 12 12.58 34.44 4.64
CA VAL A 12 11.98 33.73 5.78
C VAL A 12 13.08 32.91 6.42
N GLN A 13 13.40 33.15 7.67
CA GLN A 13 14.43 32.41 8.40
C GLN A 13 13.94 30.99 8.75
N SER A 14 14.87 30.04 8.84
CA SER A 14 14.57 28.69 9.27
C SER A 14 13.95 28.69 10.67
N GLY A 15 12.75 28.13 10.82
CA GLY A 15 11.99 28.14 12.08
C GLY A 15 11.07 29.35 12.28
N GLN A 16 11.08 30.31 11.35
CA GLN A 16 10.17 31.46 11.44
C GLN A 16 8.74 31.03 11.10
N LYS A 17 7.80 31.38 11.99
CA LYS A 17 6.37 31.15 11.82
C LYS A 17 5.81 32.07 10.74
N ILE A 18 5.14 31.52 9.76
CA ILE A 18 4.57 32.27 8.62
C ILE A 18 3.08 32.53 8.81
N ILE A 19 2.34 31.55 9.35
CA ILE A 19 0.90 31.62 9.58
C ILE A 19 0.47 30.70 10.70
N ASP A 20 -0.57 31.08 11.45
CA ASP A 20 -1.20 30.22 12.47
C ASP A 20 -2.40 29.44 11.92
N ARG A 21 -2.79 28.37 12.64
CA ARG A 21 -4.04 27.67 12.38
C ARG A 21 -5.21 28.62 12.63
N GLY A 22 -6.04 28.84 11.59
CA GLY A 22 -7.20 29.73 11.66
C GLY A 22 -6.94 31.18 11.29
N GLU A 23 -5.71 31.56 10.99
CA GLU A 23 -5.37 32.90 10.52
C GLU A 23 -5.72 33.07 9.02
N ILE A 24 -6.27 34.23 8.67
CA ILE A 24 -6.67 34.53 7.28
C ILE A 24 -5.42 34.77 6.44
N VAL A 25 -5.29 34.01 5.35
CA VAL A 25 -4.20 34.16 4.40
C VAL A 25 -4.38 35.47 3.64
N ASN A 26 -3.56 36.47 3.93
CA ASN A 26 -3.50 37.72 3.17
C ASN A 26 -2.63 37.56 1.90
N LYS A 27 -2.67 38.57 1.01
CA LYS A 27 -1.93 38.50 -0.26
C LYS A 27 -0.41 38.36 -0.09
N GLN A 28 0.16 38.93 0.98
CA GLN A 28 1.59 38.78 1.28
C GLN A 28 1.92 37.36 1.77
N THR A 29 1.14 36.84 2.71
CA THR A 29 1.29 35.47 3.22
C THR A 29 1.13 34.44 2.10
N TYR A 30 0.18 34.67 1.19
CA TYR A 30 0.00 33.82 -0.01
C TYR A 30 1.24 33.82 -0.91
N ASN A 31 1.81 34.98 -1.21
CA ASN A 31 3.02 35.11 -2.02
C ASN A 31 4.22 34.42 -1.37
N ILE A 32 4.35 34.54 -0.02
CA ILE A 32 5.40 33.86 0.74
C ILE A 32 5.23 32.33 0.64
N LEU A 33 4.03 31.83 0.87
CA LEU A 33 3.72 30.41 0.78
C LEU A 33 3.92 29.86 -0.65
N GLU A 34 3.56 30.64 -1.68
CA GLU A 34 3.77 30.23 -3.06
C GLU A 34 5.27 30.23 -3.44
N SER A 35 6.03 31.21 -2.98
CA SER A 35 7.50 31.25 -3.19
C SER A 35 8.20 30.13 -2.47
N LEU A 36 7.83 29.81 -1.22
CA LEU A 36 8.32 28.66 -0.50
C LEU A 36 7.97 27.34 -1.18
N ARG A 37 6.75 27.22 -1.71
CA ARG A 37 6.35 26.05 -2.50
C ARG A 37 7.22 25.90 -3.75
N LYS A 38 7.42 26.99 -4.49
CA LYS A 38 8.29 26.98 -5.70
C LYS A 38 9.75 26.64 -5.34
N GLU A 39 10.25 27.16 -4.24
CA GLU A 39 11.63 26.90 -3.79
C GLU A 39 11.78 25.49 -3.23
N SER A 40 10.80 24.96 -2.49
CA SER A 40 10.81 23.56 -2.04
C SER A 40 10.76 22.59 -3.22
N ILE A 41 9.99 22.90 -4.27
CA ILE A 41 9.96 22.14 -5.52
C ILE A 41 11.33 22.22 -6.22
N LYS A 42 11.91 23.41 -6.35
CA LYS A 42 13.25 23.61 -6.95
C LYS A 42 14.35 22.85 -6.20
N ARG A 43 14.33 22.86 -4.87
CA ARG A 43 15.28 22.10 -4.04
C ARG A 43 15.13 20.59 -4.22
N SER A 44 13.89 20.10 -4.32
CA SER A 44 13.65 18.68 -4.61
C SER A 44 14.02 18.28 -6.06
N GLU A 45 14.07 19.25 -6.96
CA GLU A 45 14.33 19.06 -8.39
C GLU A 45 15.80 19.08 -8.76
N SER A 46 16.74 19.35 -7.84
CA SER A 46 18.17 19.26 -8.20
C SER A 46 18.46 17.81 -8.64
N ILE A 47 19.03 17.68 -9.85
CA ILE A 47 19.33 16.37 -10.48
C ILE A 47 20.17 15.47 -9.57
N GLY A 48 21.04 16.06 -8.76
CA GLY A 48 21.85 15.35 -7.78
C GLY A 48 21.02 14.75 -6.65
N GLN A 49 20.08 15.50 -6.09
CA GLN A 49 19.21 15.01 -5.02
C GLN A 49 18.25 13.93 -5.53
N LYS A 50 17.68 14.08 -6.73
CA LYS A 50 16.86 13.04 -7.37
C LYS A 50 17.62 11.72 -7.53
N ARG A 51 18.90 11.77 -7.94
CA ARG A 51 19.73 10.56 -8.06
C ARG A 51 20.01 9.91 -6.71
N LEU A 52 20.27 10.69 -5.65
CA LEU A 52 20.47 10.16 -4.30
C LEU A 52 19.20 9.52 -3.74
N ILE A 53 18.05 10.18 -3.91
CA ILE A 53 16.75 9.63 -3.50
C ILE A 53 16.48 8.32 -4.24
N LEU A 54 16.67 8.29 -5.55
CA LEU A 54 16.48 7.09 -6.37
C LEU A 54 17.45 5.97 -5.94
N GLY A 55 18.71 6.31 -5.66
CA GLY A 55 19.68 5.37 -5.11
C GLY A 55 19.25 4.77 -3.78
N GLY A 56 18.72 5.60 -2.87
CA GLY A 56 18.15 5.15 -1.60
C GLY A 56 16.94 4.23 -1.77
N GLN A 57 16.04 4.56 -2.69
CA GLN A 57 14.88 3.72 -3.01
C GLN A 57 15.29 2.37 -3.59
N ILE A 58 16.23 2.34 -4.53
CA ILE A 58 16.75 1.09 -5.11
C ILE A 58 17.40 0.22 -4.04
N LEU A 59 18.21 0.81 -3.16
CA LEU A 59 18.86 0.09 -2.08
C LEU A 59 17.84 -0.50 -1.11
N PHE A 60 16.83 0.26 -0.72
CA PHE A 60 15.76 -0.19 0.17
C PHE A 60 14.97 -1.36 -0.45
N VAL A 61 14.52 -1.21 -1.70
CA VAL A 61 13.81 -2.28 -2.42
C VAL A 61 14.72 -3.51 -2.58
N GLY A 62 15.99 -3.31 -2.91
CA GLY A 62 16.98 -4.39 -3.04
C GLY A 62 17.14 -5.20 -1.75
N ILE A 63 17.22 -4.53 -0.61
CA ILE A 63 17.30 -5.19 0.71
C ILE A 63 16.02 -6.01 0.99
N LEU A 64 14.83 -5.44 0.75
CA LEU A 64 13.55 -6.15 0.96
C LEU A 64 13.41 -7.38 0.08
N ILE A 65 13.77 -7.27 -1.20
CA ILE A 65 13.75 -8.40 -2.14
C ILE A 65 14.79 -9.44 -1.74
N LEU A 66 15.98 -9.05 -1.31
CA LEU A 66 17.01 -9.97 -0.83
C LEU A 66 16.53 -10.72 0.42
N CYS A 67 15.96 -10.03 1.39
CA CYS A 67 15.37 -10.66 2.58
C CYS A 67 14.26 -11.64 2.18
N PHE A 68 13.43 -11.29 1.19
CA PHE A 68 12.38 -12.17 0.70
C PHE A 68 12.93 -13.42 0.01
N MET A 69 13.96 -13.28 -0.81
CA MET A 69 14.62 -14.41 -1.46
C MET A 69 15.28 -15.35 -0.45
N LEU A 70 15.96 -14.79 0.55
CA LEU A 70 16.55 -15.59 1.64
C LEU A 70 15.46 -16.33 2.44
N TYR A 71 14.33 -15.70 2.70
CA TYR A 71 13.19 -16.38 3.33
C TYR A 71 12.70 -17.58 2.51
N LEU A 72 12.52 -17.39 1.20
CA LEU A 72 12.08 -18.50 0.32
C LEU A 72 13.11 -19.63 0.27
N GLU A 73 14.38 -19.29 0.14
CA GLU A 73 15.47 -20.28 0.08
C GLU A 73 15.61 -21.08 1.37
N LEU A 74 15.55 -20.42 2.53
CA LEU A 74 15.78 -21.05 3.83
C LEU A 74 14.54 -21.79 4.37
N PHE A 75 13.35 -21.23 4.17
CA PHE A 75 12.12 -21.73 4.81
C PHE A 75 11.11 -22.34 3.84
N ARG A 76 11.21 -22.02 2.54
CA ARG A 76 10.25 -22.44 1.50
C ARG A 76 10.94 -22.85 0.21
N LYS A 77 11.89 -23.76 0.35
CA LYS A 77 12.68 -24.26 -0.77
C LYS A 77 11.82 -24.87 -1.89
N ASP A 78 10.72 -25.52 -1.52
CA ASP A 78 9.69 -26.04 -2.43
C ASP A 78 9.09 -24.97 -3.36
N TYR A 79 8.86 -23.75 -2.86
CA TYR A 79 8.38 -22.63 -3.67
C TYR A 79 9.49 -21.95 -4.45
N TYR A 80 10.69 -21.90 -3.88
CA TYR A 80 11.88 -21.35 -4.53
C TYR A 80 12.28 -22.16 -5.78
N GLU A 81 12.26 -23.47 -5.69
CA GLU A 81 12.61 -24.37 -6.80
C GLU A 81 11.50 -24.46 -7.86
N ARG A 82 10.24 -24.25 -7.49
CA ARG A 82 9.10 -24.30 -8.41
C ARG A 82 8.94 -22.97 -9.14
N LYS A 83 9.39 -22.92 -10.41
CA LYS A 83 9.35 -21.72 -11.26
C LYS A 83 7.97 -21.03 -11.30
N GLY A 84 6.87 -21.77 -11.32
CA GLY A 84 5.51 -21.22 -11.34
C GLY A 84 5.17 -20.45 -10.06
N SER A 85 5.50 -20.99 -8.87
CA SER A 85 5.25 -20.34 -7.59
C SER A 85 6.08 -19.06 -7.42
N LEU A 86 7.37 -19.15 -7.75
CA LEU A 86 8.28 -18.00 -7.69
C LEU A 86 7.84 -16.89 -8.64
N SER A 87 7.49 -17.25 -9.89
CA SER A 87 7.02 -16.29 -10.90
C SER A 87 5.71 -15.61 -10.48
N LEU A 88 4.76 -16.36 -9.88
CA LEU A 88 3.52 -15.81 -9.35
C LEU A 88 3.79 -14.74 -8.27
N LEU A 89 4.66 -15.05 -7.29
CA LEU A 89 4.98 -14.12 -6.21
C LEU A 89 5.57 -12.82 -6.74
N PHE A 90 6.57 -12.90 -7.62
CA PHE A 90 7.19 -11.71 -8.20
C PHE A 90 6.26 -10.94 -9.13
N ALA A 91 5.45 -11.64 -9.94
CA ALA A 91 4.47 -10.99 -10.81
C ALA A 91 3.46 -10.18 -10.01
N LEU A 92 2.98 -10.71 -8.88
CA LEU A 92 2.08 -10.00 -7.98
C LEU A 92 2.75 -8.79 -7.32
N ILE A 93 3.95 -8.94 -6.76
CA ILE A 93 4.70 -7.82 -6.16
C ILE A 93 4.87 -6.69 -7.18
N VAL A 94 5.40 -7.01 -8.36
CA VAL A 94 5.68 -6.03 -9.42
C VAL A 94 4.40 -5.37 -9.90
N SER A 95 3.32 -6.12 -10.14
CA SER A 95 2.04 -5.56 -10.61
C SER A 95 1.47 -4.54 -9.63
N TYR A 96 1.44 -4.85 -8.33
CA TYR A 96 0.97 -3.92 -7.31
C TYR A 96 1.86 -2.68 -7.19
N CYS A 97 3.19 -2.84 -7.22
CA CYS A 97 4.12 -1.72 -7.18
C CYS A 97 3.95 -0.78 -8.39
N VAL A 98 3.81 -1.36 -9.60
CA VAL A 98 3.61 -0.58 -10.84
C VAL A 98 2.27 0.16 -10.81
N ILE A 99 1.18 -0.53 -10.45
CA ILE A 99 -0.14 0.11 -10.35
C ILE A 99 -0.13 1.23 -9.32
N THR A 100 0.45 1.01 -8.14
CA THR A 100 0.59 2.05 -7.10
C THR A 100 1.38 3.25 -7.61
N ALA A 101 2.52 3.03 -8.25
CA ALA A 101 3.35 4.09 -8.80
C ALA A 101 2.60 4.89 -9.88
N LEU A 102 1.86 4.23 -10.77
CA LEU A 102 1.04 4.88 -11.79
C LEU A 102 -0.09 5.71 -11.17
N MET A 103 -0.78 5.19 -10.15
CA MET A 103 -1.85 5.92 -9.44
C MET A 103 -1.31 7.19 -8.79
N VAL A 104 -0.17 7.10 -8.11
CA VAL A 104 0.47 8.23 -7.42
C VAL A 104 1.00 9.26 -8.41
N THR A 105 1.71 8.82 -9.45
CA THR A 105 2.33 9.74 -10.42
C THR A 105 1.31 10.52 -11.24
N ASN A 106 0.23 9.87 -11.66
CA ASN A 106 -0.79 10.48 -12.50
C ASN A 106 -1.93 11.12 -11.70
N ASN A 107 -1.97 10.98 -10.37
CA ASN A 107 -3.07 11.45 -9.50
C ASN A 107 -4.47 11.04 -10.00
N ILE A 108 -4.60 9.86 -10.62
CA ILE A 108 -5.85 9.40 -11.25
C ILE A 108 -6.89 9.05 -10.19
N PHE A 109 -6.47 8.28 -9.17
CA PHE A 109 -7.32 7.80 -8.09
C PHE A 109 -6.58 7.78 -6.76
N ASN A 110 -7.34 7.75 -5.67
CA ASN A 110 -6.78 7.52 -4.35
C ASN A 110 -6.23 6.09 -4.24
N VAL A 111 -5.03 5.94 -3.69
CA VAL A 111 -4.33 4.65 -3.55
C VAL A 111 -5.13 3.63 -2.73
N TYR A 112 -5.99 4.09 -1.81
CA TYR A 112 -6.85 3.23 -1.01
C TYR A 112 -7.97 2.52 -1.81
N ILE A 113 -8.21 2.88 -3.07
CA ILE A 113 -9.12 2.16 -3.97
C ILE A 113 -8.54 0.81 -4.37
N LEU A 114 -7.20 0.69 -4.50
CA LEU A 114 -6.55 -0.55 -4.90
C LEU A 114 -6.70 -1.61 -3.80
N PRO A 115 -7.26 -2.80 -4.10
CA PRO A 115 -7.51 -3.84 -3.09
C PRO A 115 -6.24 -4.62 -2.76
N TYR A 116 -5.35 -4.02 -1.95
CA TYR A 116 -4.11 -4.68 -1.53
C TYR A 116 -4.35 -5.97 -0.75
N ALA A 117 -5.46 -6.07 -0.02
CA ALA A 117 -5.86 -7.29 0.68
C ALA A 117 -6.13 -8.47 -0.26
N MET A 118 -6.36 -8.22 -1.55
CA MET A 118 -6.50 -9.27 -2.56
C MET A 118 -5.19 -10.05 -2.78
N LEU A 119 -4.03 -9.39 -2.65
CA LEU A 119 -2.72 -10.03 -2.82
C LEU A 119 -2.51 -11.20 -1.85
N PRO A 120 -2.63 -11.06 -0.52
CA PRO A 120 -2.47 -12.19 0.39
C PRO A 120 -3.58 -13.24 0.23
N ILE A 121 -4.78 -12.86 -0.21
CA ILE A 121 -5.85 -13.82 -0.56
C ILE A 121 -5.37 -14.75 -1.67
N ILE A 122 -4.90 -14.18 -2.78
CA ILE A 122 -4.41 -14.94 -3.94
C ILE A 122 -3.27 -15.87 -3.53
N ILE A 123 -2.28 -15.36 -2.82
CA ILE A 123 -1.10 -16.16 -2.44
C ILE A 123 -1.50 -17.29 -1.49
N ARG A 124 -2.40 -17.03 -0.54
CA ARG A 124 -2.87 -18.06 0.39
C ARG A 124 -3.58 -19.20 -0.30
N VAL A 125 -4.28 -18.92 -1.40
CA VAL A 125 -5.01 -19.94 -2.19
C VAL A 125 -4.05 -20.90 -2.88
N PHE A 126 -2.98 -20.39 -3.45
CA PHE A 126 -2.02 -21.18 -4.22
C PHE A 126 -0.87 -21.73 -3.38
N LEU A 127 -0.53 -21.07 -2.28
CA LEU A 127 0.63 -21.40 -1.47
C LEU A 127 0.23 -21.59 0.01
N ASP A 128 0.68 -20.71 0.89
CA ASP A 128 0.37 -20.77 2.31
C ASP A 128 0.22 -19.40 2.96
N SER A 129 -0.36 -19.38 4.18
CA SER A 129 -0.65 -18.15 4.91
C SER A 129 0.60 -17.38 5.35
N ARG A 130 1.71 -18.06 5.65
CA ARG A 130 2.96 -17.41 6.10
C ARG A 130 3.61 -16.67 4.95
N THR A 131 3.73 -17.34 3.80
CA THR A 131 4.25 -16.71 2.57
C THR A 131 3.33 -15.59 2.09
N ALA A 132 2.00 -15.77 2.18
CA ALA A 132 1.02 -14.74 1.85
C ALA A 132 1.22 -13.48 2.68
N PHE A 133 1.36 -13.62 4.00
CA PHE A 133 1.58 -12.50 4.90
C PHE A 133 2.90 -11.78 4.62
N LEU A 134 3.99 -12.52 4.51
CA LEU A 134 5.31 -11.92 4.27
C LEU A 134 5.37 -11.19 2.93
N THR A 135 4.85 -11.80 1.86
CA THR A 135 4.78 -11.15 0.54
C THR A 135 3.94 -9.88 0.58
N HIS A 136 2.80 -9.92 1.30
CA HIS A 136 1.96 -8.75 1.49
C HIS A 136 2.71 -7.61 2.19
N VAL A 137 3.35 -7.90 3.32
CA VAL A 137 4.14 -6.90 4.07
C VAL A 137 5.22 -6.27 3.19
N ILE A 138 6.00 -7.10 2.49
CA ILE A 138 7.06 -6.62 1.60
C ILE A 138 6.49 -5.73 0.49
N THR A 139 5.39 -6.14 -0.13
CA THR A 139 4.73 -5.33 -1.18
C THR A 139 4.26 -3.99 -0.65
N ILE A 140 3.62 -3.97 0.53
CA ILE A 140 3.16 -2.72 1.17
C ILE A 140 4.33 -1.80 1.50
N LEU A 141 5.42 -2.33 2.04
CA LEU A 141 6.63 -1.55 2.33
C LEU A 141 7.25 -0.95 1.07
N ILE A 142 7.31 -1.69 -0.04
CA ILE A 142 7.81 -1.17 -1.32
C ILE A 142 6.87 -0.09 -1.86
N CYS A 143 5.56 -0.33 -1.87
CA CYS A 143 4.57 0.64 -2.33
C CYS A 143 4.58 1.93 -1.51
N SER A 144 4.82 1.83 -0.20
CA SER A 144 4.79 2.98 0.72
C SER A 144 5.85 4.05 0.44
N ILE A 145 6.97 3.69 -0.23
CA ILE A 145 8.04 4.63 -0.58
C ILE A 145 7.55 5.78 -1.47
N THR A 146 6.55 5.50 -2.31
CA THR A 146 6.01 6.48 -3.26
C THR A 146 4.95 7.38 -2.65
N LEU A 147 4.52 7.10 -1.41
CA LEU A 147 3.39 7.77 -0.77
C LEU A 147 3.82 8.93 0.12
N ARG A 148 2.92 9.92 0.23
CA ARG A 148 3.12 11.09 1.08
C ARG A 148 2.97 10.78 2.57
N TYR A 149 2.04 9.87 2.93
CA TYR A 149 1.76 9.42 4.31
C TYR A 149 1.97 7.91 4.44
N PRO A 150 3.24 7.46 4.47
CA PRO A 150 3.56 6.03 4.44
C PRO A 150 3.10 5.29 5.70
N HIS A 151 3.17 5.91 6.88
CA HIS A 151 2.84 5.25 8.14
C HIS A 151 1.38 4.82 8.23
N GLU A 152 0.45 5.73 7.91
CA GLU A 152 -0.98 5.46 7.89
C GLU A 152 -1.30 4.35 6.89
N PHE A 153 -0.74 4.43 5.68
CA PHE A 153 -0.91 3.43 4.65
C PHE A 153 -0.40 2.05 5.09
N ILE A 154 0.83 1.96 5.63
CA ILE A 154 1.44 0.69 6.05
C ILE A 154 0.57 0.00 7.10
N LEU A 155 0.19 0.71 8.17
CA LEU A 155 -0.58 0.13 9.26
C LEU A 155 -1.96 -0.32 8.80
N THR A 156 -2.64 0.51 8.01
CA THR A 156 -3.97 0.22 7.48
C THR A 156 -3.95 -1.00 6.55
N GLN A 157 -2.98 -1.07 5.63
CA GLN A 157 -2.88 -2.17 4.68
C GLN A 157 -2.43 -3.48 5.33
N ILE A 158 -1.47 -3.45 6.27
CA ILE A 158 -1.03 -4.66 6.97
C ILE A 158 -2.19 -5.26 7.77
N ALA A 159 -2.95 -4.44 8.49
CA ALA A 159 -4.09 -4.92 9.26
C ALA A 159 -5.19 -5.50 8.38
N ALA A 160 -5.53 -4.85 7.26
CA ALA A 160 -6.49 -5.36 6.30
C ALA A 160 -6.04 -6.70 5.68
N GLY A 161 -4.76 -6.83 5.35
CA GLY A 161 -4.17 -8.09 4.87
C GLY A 161 -4.22 -9.22 5.89
N LEU A 162 -3.94 -8.93 7.17
CA LEU A 162 -4.07 -9.91 8.25
C LEU A 162 -5.51 -10.40 8.39
N VAL A 163 -6.49 -9.49 8.42
CA VAL A 163 -7.90 -9.84 8.50
C VAL A 163 -8.33 -10.66 7.29
N ALA A 164 -7.87 -10.30 6.09
CA ALA A 164 -8.12 -11.07 4.88
C ALA A 164 -7.58 -12.51 4.99
N ILE A 165 -6.37 -12.68 5.51
CA ILE A 165 -5.78 -14.01 5.74
C ILE A 165 -6.58 -14.79 6.78
N PHE A 166 -6.94 -14.20 7.92
CA PHE A 166 -7.64 -14.93 8.99
C PHE A 166 -9.09 -15.27 8.64
N SER A 167 -9.76 -14.43 7.85
CA SER A 167 -11.17 -14.65 7.47
C SER A 167 -11.35 -15.80 6.46
N LEU A 168 -10.31 -16.15 5.70
CA LEU A 168 -10.33 -17.22 4.71
C LEU A 168 -9.89 -18.54 5.34
N ARG A 169 -10.78 -19.27 5.99
CA ARG A 169 -10.46 -20.59 6.54
C ARG A 169 -10.42 -21.70 5.48
N GLU A 170 -11.39 -21.72 4.58
CA GLU A 170 -11.50 -22.70 3.48
C GLU A 170 -12.10 -22.03 2.26
N LEU A 171 -11.44 -22.12 1.11
CA LEU A 171 -11.88 -21.48 -0.14
C LEU A 171 -12.98 -22.22 -0.88
N SER A 172 -13.56 -23.25 -0.29
CA SER A 172 -14.60 -24.06 -0.94
C SER A 172 -15.92 -23.30 -1.18
N GLN A 173 -16.15 -22.15 -0.53
CA GLN A 173 -17.41 -21.43 -0.60
C GLN A 173 -17.23 -19.98 -1.06
N ARG A 174 -17.93 -19.61 -2.14
CA ARG A 174 -17.98 -18.22 -2.66
C ARG A 174 -18.45 -17.21 -1.61
N SER A 175 -19.30 -17.62 -0.68
CA SER A 175 -19.80 -16.80 0.43
C SER A 175 -18.70 -16.29 1.37
N GLN A 176 -17.58 -16.99 1.45
CA GLN A 176 -16.43 -16.56 2.29
C GLN A 176 -15.76 -15.30 1.77
N LEU A 177 -15.68 -15.11 0.44
CA LEU A 177 -15.14 -13.87 -0.13
C LEU A 177 -15.99 -12.64 0.21
N PHE A 178 -17.32 -12.76 0.20
CA PHE A 178 -18.20 -11.67 0.63
C PHE A 178 -17.99 -11.31 2.10
N ARG A 179 -17.90 -12.31 2.97
CA ARG A 179 -17.59 -12.11 4.39
C ARG A 179 -16.23 -11.46 4.58
N THR A 180 -15.21 -11.91 3.84
CA THR A 180 -13.87 -11.35 3.89
C THR A 180 -13.86 -9.90 3.41
N ALA A 181 -14.54 -9.58 2.30
CA ALA A 181 -14.65 -8.22 1.80
C ALA A 181 -15.29 -7.28 2.82
N LEU A 182 -16.39 -7.72 3.47
CA LEU A 182 -17.03 -6.94 4.52
C LEU A 182 -16.10 -6.69 5.72
N LEU A 183 -15.39 -7.74 6.19
CA LEU A 183 -14.45 -7.61 7.30
C LEU A 183 -13.28 -6.68 6.95
N VAL A 184 -12.79 -6.71 5.73
CA VAL A 184 -11.73 -5.83 5.23
C VAL A 184 -12.21 -4.38 5.20
N ILE A 185 -13.42 -4.09 4.69
CA ILE A 185 -14.01 -2.74 4.71
C ILE A 185 -14.12 -2.22 6.14
N LEU A 186 -14.65 -3.04 7.08
CA LEU A 186 -14.75 -2.67 8.49
C LEU A 186 -13.39 -2.40 9.12
N THR A 187 -12.38 -3.18 8.77
CA THR A 187 -11.01 -3.00 9.26
C THR A 187 -10.42 -1.68 8.77
N TYR A 188 -10.57 -1.37 7.48
CA TYR A 188 -10.15 -0.08 6.92
C TYR A 188 -10.83 1.09 7.64
N ALA A 189 -12.16 1.02 7.77
CA ALA A 189 -12.93 2.07 8.42
C ALA A 189 -12.53 2.27 9.88
N ALA A 190 -12.35 1.18 10.64
CA ALA A 190 -11.99 1.25 12.05
C ALA A 190 -10.58 1.84 12.27
N ILE A 191 -9.58 1.41 11.48
CA ILE A 191 -8.21 1.89 11.61
C ILE A 191 -8.11 3.35 11.17
N TYR A 192 -8.73 3.69 10.05
CA TYR A 192 -8.73 5.06 9.56
C TYR A 192 -9.41 6.00 10.54
N PHE A 193 -10.55 5.60 11.11
CA PHE A 193 -11.23 6.34 12.17
C PHE A 193 -10.33 6.55 13.40
N ALA A 194 -9.59 5.52 13.81
CA ALA A 194 -8.64 5.64 14.91
C ALA A 194 -7.51 6.65 14.59
N PHE A 195 -7.00 6.67 13.34
CA PHE A 195 -6.02 7.67 12.92
C PHE A 195 -6.58 9.08 12.91
N GLU A 196 -7.81 9.28 12.43
CA GLU A 196 -8.47 10.59 12.46
C GLU A 196 -8.64 11.10 13.88
N LEU A 197 -9.03 10.23 14.83
CA LEU A 197 -9.14 10.59 16.24
C LEU A 197 -7.78 11.01 16.86
N ILE A 198 -6.70 10.32 16.47
CA ILE A 198 -5.35 10.64 16.98
C ILE A 198 -4.85 11.98 16.40
N SER A 199 -5.16 12.25 15.13
CA SER A 199 -4.60 13.37 14.39
C SER A 199 -5.38 14.68 14.53
N GLU A 200 -6.71 14.62 14.55
CA GLU A 200 -7.55 15.81 14.38
C GLU A 200 -8.17 16.31 15.68
N ASN A 201 -8.26 15.49 16.74
CA ASN A 201 -8.94 15.84 18.01
C ASN A 201 -10.37 16.42 17.88
N ASP A 202 -10.96 16.39 16.67
CA ASP A 202 -12.25 17.00 16.35
C ASP A 202 -13.05 16.11 15.39
N LEU A 203 -14.14 15.55 15.89
CA LEU A 203 -15.01 14.65 15.13
C LEU A 203 -15.75 15.34 13.97
N SER A 204 -15.82 16.67 13.95
CA SER A 204 -16.52 17.41 12.89
C SER A 204 -15.73 17.48 11.58
N LYS A 205 -14.44 17.11 11.59
CA LYS A 205 -13.53 17.17 10.44
C LYS A 205 -13.30 15.82 9.74
N LEU A 206 -14.10 14.82 10.06
CA LEU A 206 -14.00 13.48 9.47
C LEU A 206 -14.09 13.54 7.94
N ASN A 207 -13.12 12.93 7.26
CA ASN A 207 -13.10 12.87 5.81
C ASN A 207 -13.96 11.72 5.27
N VAL A 208 -15.26 11.97 5.11
CA VAL A 208 -16.23 10.97 4.63
C VAL A 208 -15.83 10.37 3.27
N SER A 209 -15.13 11.12 2.42
CA SER A 209 -14.70 10.63 1.10
C SER A 209 -13.77 9.41 1.18
N MET A 210 -12.99 9.28 2.24
CA MET A 210 -12.10 8.11 2.42
C MET A 210 -12.88 6.82 2.63
N TYR A 211 -14.00 6.87 3.34
CA TYR A 211 -14.85 5.69 3.58
C TYR A 211 -15.48 5.17 2.28
N ILE A 212 -15.78 6.06 1.32
CA ILE A 212 -16.26 5.67 -0.02
C ILE A 212 -15.17 4.85 -0.74
N TYR A 213 -13.89 5.26 -0.65
CA TYR A 213 -12.79 4.50 -1.25
C TYR A 213 -12.65 3.11 -0.64
N PHE A 214 -12.89 2.94 0.67
CA PHE A 214 -12.86 1.63 1.31
C PHE A 214 -14.00 0.72 0.84
N ILE A 215 -15.18 1.28 0.58
CA ILE A 215 -16.31 0.52 0.01
C ILE A 215 -15.96 0.07 -1.41
N ILE A 216 -15.44 0.96 -2.25
CA ILE A 216 -14.99 0.62 -3.61
C ILE A 216 -13.92 -0.47 -3.57
N ASN A 217 -12.94 -0.37 -2.67
CA ASN A 217 -11.91 -1.37 -2.43
C ASN A 217 -12.50 -2.75 -2.12
N GLY A 218 -13.48 -2.80 -1.21
CA GLY A 218 -14.16 -4.05 -0.85
C GLY A 218 -14.95 -4.66 -2.00
N VAL A 219 -15.58 -3.83 -2.85
CA VAL A 219 -16.25 -4.31 -4.07
C VAL A 219 -15.22 -4.88 -5.05
N LEU A 220 -14.09 -4.19 -5.24
CA LEU A 220 -13.01 -4.67 -6.09
C LEU A 220 -12.39 -5.97 -5.57
N LEU A 221 -12.37 -6.18 -4.25
CA LEU A 221 -11.89 -7.42 -3.65
C LEU A 221 -12.68 -8.66 -4.13
N LEU A 222 -13.98 -8.51 -4.46
CA LEU A 222 -14.79 -9.59 -5.00
C LEU A 222 -14.28 -10.11 -6.36
N PHE A 223 -13.56 -9.25 -7.10
CA PHE A 223 -12.90 -9.67 -8.34
C PHE A 223 -11.70 -10.61 -8.11
N ALA A 224 -11.32 -10.87 -6.86
CA ALA A 224 -10.31 -11.88 -6.55
C ALA A 224 -10.68 -13.25 -7.14
N TYR A 225 -11.97 -13.63 -7.16
CA TYR A 225 -12.41 -14.93 -7.67
C TYR A 225 -12.12 -15.14 -9.17
N PRO A 226 -12.57 -14.29 -10.09
CA PRO A 226 -12.22 -14.42 -11.49
C PRO A 226 -10.73 -14.29 -11.75
N LEU A 227 -10.01 -13.47 -10.95
CA LEU A 227 -8.57 -13.33 -11.05
C LEU A 227 -7.83 -14.62 -10.65
N LEU A 228 -8.28 -15.30 -9.60
CA LEU A 228 -7.74 -16.60 -9.19
C LEU A 228 -7.82 -17.61 -10.34
N PHE A 229 -8.96 -17.70 -11.03
CA PHE A 229 -9.13 -18.59 -12.19
C PHE A 229 -8.17 -18.24 -13.33
N LEU A 230 -7.98 -16.96 -13.61
CA LEU A 230 -7.04 -16.49 -14.62
C LEU A 230 -5.59 -16.89 -14.27
N LEU A 231 -5.20 -16.69 -13.01
CA LEU A 231 -3.86 -16.99 -12.52
C LEU A 231 -3.59 -18.51 -12.49
N GLU A 232 -4.57 -19.32 -12.11
CA GLU A 232 -4.48 -20.78 -12.18
C GLU A 232 -4.11 -21.24 -13.60
N LYS A 233 -4.81 -20.71 -14.61
CA LYS A 233 -4.56 -21.02 -16.01
C LYS A 233 -3.20 -20.53 -16.51
N THR A 234 -2.76 -19.37 -16.05
CA THR A 234 -1.52 -18.72 -16.53
C THR A 234 -0.27 -19.33 -15.91
N PHE A 235 -0.29 -19.62 -14.61
CA PHE A 235 0.88 -20.13 -13.87
C PHE A 235 0.88 -21.65 -13.73
N GLY A 236 -0.14 -22.36 -14.21
CA GLY A 236 -0.26 -23.82 -14.11
C GLY A 236 -0.32 -24.32 -12.66
N LEU A 237 -0.80 -23.48 -11.74
CA LEU A 237 -0.97 -23.79 -10.33
C LEU A 237 -2.38 -24.33 -10.12
N SER A 238 -2.51 -25.62 -9.78
CA SER A 238 -3.82 -26.22 -9.54
C SER A 238 -4.32 -25.90 -8.13
N LEU A 239 -5.56 -25.43 -8.03
CA LEU A 239 -6.30 -25.28 -6.76
C LEU A 239 -6.56 -26.63 -6.04
N ILE A 240 -6.38 -27.75 -6.75
CA ILE A 240 -6.76 -29.10 -6.30
C ILE A 240 -5.76 -29.67 -5.26
N HIS A 241 -4.56 -29.13 -5.15
CA HIS A 241 -3.56 -29.63 -4.19
C HIS A 241 -3.87 -29.35 -2.71
N ILE A 242 -4.93 -28.61 -2.39
CA ILE A 242 -5.35 -28.33 -1.00
C ILE A 242 -6.34 -29.39 -0.48
N SER A 243 -6.93 -30.22 -1.34
CA SER A 243 -7.99 -31.18 -0.98
C SER A 243 -7.53 -32.64 -0.76
N GLU A 244 -6.24 -32.94 -0.86
CA GLU A 244 -5.71 -34.28 -0.52
C GLU A 244 -4.67 -34.25 0.60
N PRO A 245 -5.12 -34.18 1.87
CA PRO A 245 -4.35 -34.80 2.94
C PRO A 245 -4.94 -36.17 3.27
N THR A 246 -4.14 -37.20 3.13
CA THR A 246 -4.31 -38.46 3.85
C THR A 246 -5.46 -39.40 3.47
N ARG A 247 -5.45 -39.96 2.26
CA ARG A 247 -6.11 -41.25 2.05
C ARG A 247 -5.17 -42.44 1.72
N LEU A 248 -3.87 -42.34 1.97
CA LEU A 248 -2.92 -43.46 1.75
C LEU A 248 -2.10 -43.81 2.99
N ARG A 249 -2.76 -44.01 4.14
CA ARG A 249 -2.13 -44.64 5.29
C ARG A 249 -3.11 -45.49 6.11
N CYS A 250 -3.87 -46.32 5.45
CA CYS A 250 -4.59 -47.42 6.12
C CYS A 250 -4.80 -48.53 5.08
N ILE A 251 -3.72 -49.18 4.60
CA ILE A 251 -3.72 -50.56 4.11
C ILE A 251 -2.27 -51.06 4.27
N SER A 252 -1.96 -51.64 5.40
CA SER A 252 -1.15 -52.84 5.61
C SER A 252 -1.06 -53.11 7.11
#